data_4634bc104398308bbb523a8d8e505b22
#
_entry.id   4634bc104398308bbb523a8d8e505b22
#
_cell.length_a   1.000
_cell.length_b   1.000
_cell.length_c   1.000
_cell.angle_alpha   90.00
_cell.angle_beta   90.00
_cell.angle_gamma   90.00
#
_symmetry.space_group_name_H-M   'P 1'
#
loop_
_entity.id
_entity.type
_entity.pdbx_description
1 polymer ?
#
loop_
_entity_poly.entity_id
_entity_poly.type
_entity_poly.pdbx_seq_one_letter_code
_entity_poly.pdbx_strand_id
1 'polypeptide(L)'
;MRFEISKVLDAIEGRVCTDPSLARAVVDLAEVIRWQNLDGGRPASLLRLGMVIDALSRQIGEDSVPVYAIVHRALLSDADLTSNERMVVRRWADDGLVEVLDQPGDRMLEVADLLGLPVLTRARLDGLVGRYPWLGQAGRVLAPVPGAGGPVFIAHVGGGQDPTTGSRSPAGVKVLSRQWRCPEPGCALFGGGGGGGAFADLAAVDRAPAEQPPPTLRTGVPTCPRHGARLSDGGPRPRSEVLAVRIGGLVRRRFALTETEPVAVGRAPDGPGGVTLGQWLNDEARRWISRSHVQFALGRGGEVVVTDISTNGSGVRPGGSMVETERIPLPPQQSRVLGEGDLIELYPGVQVGRAGEMASDATYTPNSVMAEAPTMAMRLPRP
;
A
#
# COMPACT_ATOMS: atom_id res chain seq x y z
N MET A 1 24.23 -5.68 -15.42
CA MET A 1 23.51 -6.67 -14.57
C MET A 1 23.32 -6.23 -13.12
N ARG A 2 24.35 -5.81 -12.33
CA ARG A 2 24.12 -5.35 -10.94
C ARG A 2 23.22 -4.10 -10.83
N PHE A 3 23.40 -3.11 -11.70
CA PHE A 3 22.59 -1.88 -11.72
C PHE A 3 21.11 -2.12 -12.04
N GLU A 4 20.80 -3.06 -12.91
CA GLU A 4 19.41 -3.37 -13.31
C GLU A 4 18.63 -4.07 -12.19
N ILE A 5 19.29 -4.98 -11.45
CA ILE A 5 18.66 -5.63 -10.29
C ILE A 5 18.37 -4.61 -9.19
N SER A 6 19.23 -3.62 -8.96
CA SER A 6 18.98 -2.55 -7.98
C SER A 6 17.74 -1.74 -8.34
N LYS A 7 17.58 -1.35 -9.59
CA LYS A 7 16.38 -0.60 -10.04
C LYS A 7 15.07 -1.37 -9.80
N VAL A 8 15.06 -2.67 -10.09
CA VAL A 8 13.89 -3.51 -9.83
C VAL A 8 13.60 -3.62 -8.34
N LEU A 9 14.63 -3.79 -7.51
CA LEU A 9 14.46 -3.83 -6.06
C LEU A 9 13.97 -2.49 -5.50
N ASP A 10 14.43 -1.36 -6.03
CA ASP A 10 13.94 -0.02 -5.68
C ASP A 10 12.48 0.17 -6.15
N ALA A 11 12.11 -0.36 -7.31
CA ALA A 11 10.73 -0.35 -7.79
C ALA A 11 9.81 -1.22 -6.92
N ILE A 12 10.27 -2.38 -6.45
CA ILE A 12 9.55 -3.22 -5.49
C ILE A 12 9.39 -2.49 -4.15
N GLU A 13 10.47 -1.85 -3.65
CA GLU A 13 10.45 -1.05 -2.43
C GLU A 13 9.33 0.00 -2.44
N GLY A 14 9.17 0.71 -3.57
CA GLY A 14 8.10 1.68 -3.74
C GLY A 14 6.67 1.10 -3.71
N ARG A 15 6.54 -0.22 -3.63
CA ARG A 15 5.25 -0.94 -3.51
C ARG A 15 5.05 -1.58 -2.14
N VAL A 16 6.05 -1.59 -1.29
CA VAL A 16 5.91 -2.02 0.10
C VAL A 16 5.49 -0.81 0.92
N CYS A 17 4.45 -0.94 1.73
CA CYS A 17 3.93 0.17 2.52
C CYS A 17 3.86 -0.16 4.01
N THR A 18 4.14 0.85 4.82
CA THR A 18 3.96 0.82 6.28
C THR A 18 2.58 1.25 6.71
N ASP A 19 1.95 2.15 5.95
CA ASP A 19 0.57 2.57 6.21
C ASP A 19 -0.41 1.49 5.74
N PRO A 20 -1.03 0.77 6.69
CA PRO A 20 -1.96 -0.29 6.35
C PRO A 20 -3.21 0.21 5.63
N SER A 21 -3.50 1.52 5.68
CA SER A 21 -4.66 2.10 4.97
C SER A 21 -4.45 2.16 3.45
N LEU A 22 -3.19 2.21 3.01
CA LEU A 22 -2.82 2.21 1.59
C LEU A 22 -2.72 0.81 1.01
N ALA A 23 -2.50 -0.22 1.84
CA ALA A 23 -2.29 -1.59 1.39
C ALA A 23 -3.49 -2.17 0.63
N ARG A 24 -3.20 -2.99 -0.38
CA ARG A 24 -4.20 -3.74 -1.16
C ARG A 24 -4.20 -5.23 -0.86
N ALA A 25 -3.15 -5.72 -0.22
CA ALA A 25 -3.03 -7.09 0.27
C ALA A 25 -2.01 -7.18 1.40
N VAL A 26 -2.11 -8.25 2.19
CA VAL A 26 -1.11 -8.61 3.20
C VAL A 26 -0.33 -9.82 2.71
N VAL A 27 0.99 -9.79 2.87
CA VAL A 27 1.88 -10.87 2.42
C VAL A 27 2.84 -11.31 3.53
N ASP A 28 3.12 -12.61 3.61
CA ASP A 28 4.30 -13.13 4.30
C ASP A 28 5.48 -13.11 3.32
N LEU A 29 6.43 -12.21 3.55
CA LEU A 29 7.57 -12.06 2.64
C LEU A 29 8.42 -13.33 2.59
N ALA A 30 8.61 -14.01 3.72
CA ALA A 30 9.42 -15.23 3.77
C ALA A 30 8.79 -16.39 2.97
N GLU A 31 7.47 -16.43 2.89
CA GLU A 31 6.73 -17.37 2.05
C GLU A 31 6.89 -17.01 0.58
N VAL A 32 6.56 -15.76 0.21
CA VAL A 32 6.54 -15.30 -1.19
C VAL A 32 7.87 -15.50 -1.90
N ILE A 33 8.97 -15.10 -1.27
CA ILE A 33 10.31 -15.20 -1.89
C ILE A 33 10.77 -16.63 -2.16
N ARG A 34 10.14 -17.63 -1.51
CA ARG A 34 10.45 -19.06 -1.66
C ARG A 34 9.56 -19.80 -2.66
N TRP A 35 8.65 -19.12 -3.34
CA TRP A 35 7.80 -19.75 -4.36
C TRP A 35 8.55 -20.04 -5.65
N GLN A 36 9.48 -20.97 -5.60
CA GLN A 36 10.35 -21.33 -6.73
C GLN A 36 9.63 -21.66 -8.02
N ASN A 37 8.41 -22.18 -7.94
CA ASN A 37 7.61 -22.51 -9.10
C ASN A 37 7.14 -21.28 -9.92
N LEU A 38 7.33 -20.06 -9.42
CA LEU A 38 7.02 -18.84 -10.17
C LEU A 38 8.06 -18.55 -11.26
N ASP A 39 9.33 -18.88 -11.02
CA ASP A 39 10.44 -18.57 -11.90
C ASP A 39 11.41 -19.75 -12.15
N GLY A 40 11.25 -20.86 -11.42
CA GLY A 40 12.16 -22.00 -11.49
C GLY A 40 13.59 -21.70 -11.01
N GLY A 41 13.78 -20.55 -10.34
CA GLY A 41 15.08 -20.03 -9.96
C GLY A 41 15.63 -20.52 -8.62
N ARG A 42 16.38 -19.66 -7.95
CA ARG A 42 17.03 -19.92 -6.65
C ARG A 42 16.02 -20.28 -5.55
N PRO A 43 16.50 -20.88 -4.44
CA PRO A 43 15.63 -21.19 -3.29
C PRO A 43 14.87 -19.99 -2.75
N ALA A 44 15.51 -18.81 -2.70
CA ALA A 44 14.87 -17.55 -2.32
C ALA A 44 15.24 -16.42 -3.29
N SER A 45 14.27 -15.55 -3.61
CA SER A 45 14.48 -14.35 -4.44
C SER A 45 13.46 -13.26 -4.14
N LEU A 46 13.91 -12.03 -3.86
CA LEU A 46 13.04 -10.86 -3.68
C LEU A 46 12.27 -10.49 -4.97
N LEU A 47 12.81 -10.86 -6.13
CA LEU A 47 12.14 -10.57 -7.42
C LEU A 47 10.76 -11.23 -7.53
N ARG A 48 10.52 -12.33 -6.81
CA ARG A 48 9.21 -12.97 -6.77
C ARG A 48 8.13 -12.09 -6.14
N LEU A 49 8.50 -11.25 -5.17
CA LEU A 49 7.57 -10.25 -4.65
C LEU A 49 7.14 -9.28 -5.77
N GLY A 50 8.07 -8.82 -6.61
CA GLY A 50 7.76 -7.99 -7.77
C GLY A 50 6.82 -8.68 -8.75
N MET A 51 7.06 -9.98 -9.06
CA MET A 51 6.18 -10.77 -9.93
C MET A 51 4.75 -10.86 -9.38
N VAL A 52 4.61 -11.04 -8.08
CA VAL A 52 3.32 -11.13 -7.39
C VAL A 52 2.60 -9.78 -7.37
N ILE A 53 3.34 -8.69 -7.08
CA ILE A 53 2.81 -7.33 -7.14
C ILE A 53 2.31 -7.00 -8.56
N ASP A 54 3.07 -7.34 -9.60
CA ASP A 54 2.65 -7.13 -10.98
C ASP A 54 1.39 -7.93 -11.33
N ALA A 55 1.29 -9.17 -10.83
CA ALA A 55 0.09 -9.98 -11.04
C ALA A 55 -1.13 -9.36 -10.36
N LEU A 56 -0.97 -8.89 -9.12
CA LEU A 56 -2.02 -8.21 -8.37
C LEU A 56 -2.41 -6.88 -9.02
N SER A 57 -1.42 -6.10 -9.49
CA SER A 57 -1.64 -4.84 -10.21
C SER A 57 -2.50 -5.03 -11.46
N ARG A 58 -2.20 -6.05 -12.25
CA ARG A 58 -3.00 -6.38 -13.45
C ARG A 58 -4.42 -6.79 -13.10
N GLN A 59 -4.60 -7.55 -12.03
CA GLN A 59 -5.93 -8.01 -11.62
C GLN A 59 -6.80 -6.89 -11.07
N ILE A 60 -6.21 -5.99 -10.27
CA ILE A 60 -6.92 -4.84 -9.70
C ILE A 60 -7.06 -3.70 -10.73
N GLY A 61 -6.25 -3.69 -11.79
CA GLY A 61 -6.18 -2.61 -12.77
C GLY A 61 -5.53 -1.34 -12.22
N GLU A 62 -4.61 -1.45 -11.27
CA GLU A 62 -3.91 -0.33 -10.67
C GLU A 62 -2.40 -0.41 -10.94
N ASP A 63 -1.79 0.71 -11.29
CA ASP A 63 -0.36 0.79 -11.62
C ASP A 63 0.55 0.71 -10.38
N SER A 64 0.03 1.17 -9.25
CA SER A 64 0.75 1.22 -7.99
C SER A 64 -0.02 0.52 -6.90
N VAL A 65 0.09 -0.81 -6.84
CA VAL A 65 -0.56 -1.62 -5.81
C VAL A 65 0.39 -1.83 -4.64
N PRO A 66 0.18 -1.13 -3.51
CA PRO A 66 0.99 -1.32 -2.32
C PRO A 66 0.58 -2.59 -1.57
N VAL A 67 1.56 -3.28 -1.00
CA VAL A 67 1.37 -4.46 -0.17
C VAL A 67 1.93 -4.23 1.23
N TYR A 68 1.23 -4.75 2.25
CA TYR A 68 1.71 -4.78 3.62
C TYR A 68 2.49 -6.07 3.83
N ALA A 69 3.80 -5.96 4.08
CA ALA A 69 4.69 -7.12 4.19
C ALA A 69 5.06 -7.42 5.64
N ILE A 70 4.89 -8.68 6.04
CA ILE A 70 5.33 -9.22 7.33
C ILE A 70 6.57 -10.07 7.09
N VAL A 71 7.57 -9.91 7.94
CA VAL A 71 8.89 -10.54 7.80
C VAL A 71 9.26 -11.29 9.07
N HIS A 72 9.60 -12.56 8.91
CA HIS A 72 10.27 -13.30 9.96
C HIS A 72 11.71 -12.79 10.12
N ARG A 73 12.16 -12.48 11.35
CA ARG A 73 13.50 -11.92 11.61
C ARG A 73 14.64 -12.74 10.99
N ALA A 74 14.50 -14.06 10.95
CA ALA A 74 15.51 -14.94 10.35
C ALA A 74 15.78 -14.61 8.87
N LEU A 75 14.83 -14.00 8.17
CA LEU A 75 15.01 -13.61 6.77
C LEU A 75 16.11 -12.58 6.58
N LEU A 76 16.36 -11.71 7.57
CA LEU A 76 17.39 -10.67 7.51
C LEU A 76 18.81 -11.23 7.41
N SER A 77 19.01 -12.50 7.76
CA SER A 77 20.29 -13.22 7.68
C SER A 77 20.24 -14.47 6.80
N ASP A 78 19.17 -14.64 6.01
CA ASP A 78 18.95 -15.83 5.18
C ASP A 78 20.07 -16.03 4.15
N ALA A 79 20.68 -17.21 4.18
CA ALA A 79 21.77 -17.56 3.28
C ALA A 79 21.33 -17.77 1.83
N ASP A 80 20.06 -18.13 1.61
CA ASP A 80 19.48 -18.36 0.26
C ASP A 80 19.28 -17.04 -0.52
N LEU A 81 19.21 -15.90 0.17
CA LEU A 81 19.22 -14.58 -0.45
C LEU A 81 20.62 -14.15 -0.86
N THR A 82 20.74 -13.43 -1.96
CA THR A 82 22.01 -12.77 -2.32
C THR A 82 22.36 -11.70 -1.29
N SER A 83 23.65 -11.31 -1.25
CA SER A 83 24.11 -10.24 -0.37
C SER A 83 23.38 -8.91 -0.62
N ASN A 84 23.05 -8.60 -1.89
CA ASN A 84 22.29 -7.41 -2.25
C ASN A 84 20.84 -7.48 -1.73
N GLU A 85 20.17 -8.61 -1.93
CA GLU A 85 18.79 -8.79 -1.44
C GLU A 85 18.72 -8.74 0.08
N ARG A 86 19.68 -9.35 0.80
CA ARG A 86 19.77 -9.23 2.27
C ARG A 86 19.95 -7.79 2.73
N MET A 87 20.80 -7.03 2.04
CA MET A 87 21.00 -5.61 2.35
C MET A 87 19.70 -4.82 2.16
N VAL A 88 18.98 -5.08 1.08
CA VAL A 88 17.70 -4.42 0.78
C VAL A 88 16.65 -4.76 1.85
N VAL A 89 16.47 -6.04 2.22
CA VAL A 89 15.49 -6.42 3.26
C VAL A 89 15.86 -5.82 4.63
N ARG A 90 17.15 -5.73 4.96
CA ARG A 90 17.60 -5.04 6.19
C ARG A 90 17.26 -3.56 6.15
N ARG A 91 17.53 -2.89 5.03
CA ARG A 91 17.12 -1.48 4.84
C ARG A 91 15.62 -1.32 5.03
N TRP A 92 14.78 -2.17 4.41
CA TRP A 92 13.34 -2.14 4.60
C TRP A 92 12.92 -2.33 6.07
N ALA A 93 13.64 -3.18 6.80
CA ALA A 93 13.41 -3.38 8.22
C ALA A 93 13.82 -2.17 9.06
N ASP A 94 14.98 -1.57 8.76
CA ASP A 94 15.52 -0.39 9.45
C ASP A 94 14.66 0.84 9.18
N ASP A 95 14.21 1.04 7.94
CA ASP A 95 13.30 2.11 7.54
C ASP A 95 11.85 1.84 7.97
N GLY A 96 11.61 0.67 8.55
CA GLY A 96 10.28 0.22 9.01
C GLY A 96 9.28 0.00 7.89
N LEU A 97 9.71 -0.19 6.65
CA LEU A 97 8.84 -0.51 5.51
C LEU A 97 8.16 -1.88 5.64
N VAL A 98 8.71 -2.76 6.45
CA VAL A 98 8.17 -4.10 6.72
C VAL A 98 8.00 -4.34 8.22
N GLU A 99 7.00 -5.12 8.60
CA GLU A 99 6.79 -5.52 9.99
C GLU A 99 7.66 -6.73 10.33
N VAL A 100 8.72 -6.54 11.13
CA VAL A 100 9.65 -7.61 11.50
C VAL A 100 9.26 -8.24 12.82
N LEU A 101 9.07 -9.56 12.83
CA LEU A 101 8.68 -10.34 14.00
C LEU A 101 9.60 -11.56 14.18
N ASP A 102 9.83 -11.96 15.42
CA ASP A 102 10.58 -13.19 15.73
C ASP A 102 9.74 -14.45 15.49
N GLN A 103 8.45 -14.36 15.72
CA GLN A 103 7.46 -15.43 15.53
C GLN A 103 6.20 -14.83 14.90
N PRO A 104 6.11 -14.75 13.56
CA PRO A 104 4.96 -14.14 12.90
C PRO A 104 3.66 -14.93 13.12
N GLY A 105 3.70 -16.26 13.26
CA GLY A 105 2.50 -17.08 13.49
C GLY A 105 1.37 -16.74 12.51
N ASP A 106 0.17 -16.49 13.06
CA ASP A 106 -1.01 -16.09 12.26
C ASP A 106 -1.07 -14.58 11.96
N ARG A 107 0.02 -13.83 12.16
CA ARG A 107 0.03 -12.36 12.07
C ARG A 107 -0.52 -11.83 10.77
N MET A 108 -0.24 -12.48 9.65
CA MET A 108 -0.77 -12.12 8.34
C MET A 108 -2.31 -12.13 8.35
N LEU A 109 -2.91 -13.16 8.95
CA LEU A 109 -4.37 -13.30 9.05
C LEU A 109 -4.98 -12.30 10.01
N GLU A 110 -4.31 -12.01 11.14
CA GLU A 110 -4.75 -11.00 12.11
C GLU A 110 -4.80 -9.61 11.48
N VAL A 111 -3.75 -9.23 10.76
CA VAL A 111 -3.69 -7.94 10.05
C VAL A 111 -4.78 -7.86 8.98
N ALA A 112 -4.93 -8.93 8.18
CA ALA A 112 -5.94 -8.99 7.13
C ALA A 112 -7.37 -8.90 7.68
N ASP A 113 -7.67 -9.52 8.81
CA ASP A 113 -8.96 -9.43 9.49
C ASP A 113 -9.26 -8.00 9.96
N LEU A 114 -8.32 -7.39 10.67
CA LEU A 114 -8.48 -6.04 11.21
C LEU A 114 -8.66 -4.99 10.12
N LEU A 115 -7.92 -5.12 9.01
CA LEU A 115 -7.94 -4.16 7.90
C LEU A 115 -9.00 -4.45 6.84
N GLY A 116 -9.56 -5.65 6.80
CA GLY A 116 -10.45 -6.11 5.74
C GLY A 116 -9.71 -6.37 4.42
N LEU A 117 -8.41 -6.69 4.46
CA LEU A 117 -7.58 -6.91 3.28
C LEU A 117 -7.54 -8.39 2.88
N PRO A 118 -7.32 -8.71 1.58
CA PRO A 118 -6.98 -10.06 1.19
C PRO A 118 -5.58 -10.45 1.63
N VAL A 119 -5.35 -11.75 1.80
CA VAL A 119 -4.03 -12.33 2.04
C VAL A 119 -3.50 -12.98 0.77
N LEU A 120 -2.21 -12.78 0.50
CA LEU A 120 -1.48 -13.46 -0.57
C LEU A 120 -0.71 -14.63 0.04
N THR A 121 -1.19 -15.86 -0.18
CA THR A 121 -0.58 -17.06 0.38
C THR A 121 -0.91 -18.29 -0.46
N ARG A 122 -0.05 -19.30 -0.39
CA ARG A 122 -0.27 -20.64 -0.94
C ARG A 122 -0.48 -21.69 0.17
N ALA A 123 -0.42 -21.24 1.43
CA ALA A 123 -0.67 -22.11 2.56
C ALA A 123 -2.13 -22.61 2.56
N ARG A 124 -2.33 -23.83 3.03
CA ARG A 124 -3.67 -24.36 3.28
C ARG A 124 -4.19 -23.78 4.59
N LEU A 125 -5.28 -23.03 4.50
CA LEU A 125 -5.86 -22.32 5.64
C LEU A 125 -7.13 -22.99 6.20
N ASP A 126 -7.47 -24.18 5.70
CA ASP A 126 -8.71 -24.91 6.06
C ASP A 126 -8.88 -25.09 7.57
N GLY A 127 -7.79 -25.37 8.27
CA GLY A 127 -7.78 -25.53 9.73
C GLY A 127 -8.00 -24.24 10.53
N LEU A 128 -7.93 -23.09 9.88
CA LEU A 128 -8.02 -21.76 10.50
C LEU A 128 -9.38 -21.07 10.26
N VAL A 129 -10.25 -21.65 9.44
CA VAL A 129 -11.59 -21.09 9.13
C VAL A 129 -12.42 -20.89 10.39
N GLY A 130 -12.32 -21.80 11.37
CA GLY A 130 -13.01 -21.68 12.67
C GLY A 130 -12.58 -20.46 13.48
N ARG A 131 -11.31 -20.03 13.34
CA ARG A 131 -10.75 -18.85 14.01
C ARG A 131 -10.92 -17.57 13.16
N TYR A 132 -10.86 -17.71 11.85
CA TYR A 132 -10.98 -16.62 10.87
C TYR A 132 -12.08 -16.96 9.85
N PRO A 133 -13.37 -16.77 10.20
CA PRO A 133 -14.49 -17.14 9.32
C PRO A 133 -14.47 -16.43 7.97
N TRP A 134 -13.83 -15.27 7.88
CA TRP A 134 -13.69 -14.51 6.64
C TRP A 134 -12.84 -15.22 5.57
N LEU A 135 -12.04 -16.23 5.94
CA LEU A 135 -11.27 -17.03 4.98
C LEU A 135 -12.15 -17.75 3.96
N GLY A 136 -13.42 -18.02 4.31
CA GLY A 136 -14.41 -18.58 3.38
C GLY A 136 -15.04 -17.57 2.42
N GLN A 137 -14.76 -16.28 2.58
CA GLN A 137 -15.30 -15.24 1.70
C GLN A 137 -14.53 -15.16 0.40
N ALA A 138 -15.25 -14.97 -0.72
CA ALA A 138 -14.63 -14.81 -2.03
C ALA A 138 -13.66 -13.61 -2.07
N GLY A 139 -12.53 -13.78 -2.75
CA GLY A 139 -11.55 -12.71 -2.93
C GLY A 139 -10.68 -12.37 -1.71
N ARG A 140 -10.88 -13.04 -0.56
CA ARG A 140 -10.10 -12.78 0.65
C ARG A 140 -8.79 -13.59 0.72
N VAL A 141 -8.70 -14.70 0.02
CA VAL A 141 -7.47 -15.50 -0.08
C VAL A 141 -7.06 -15.55 -1.56
N LEU A 142 -5.86 -15.07 -1.84
CA LEU A 142 -5.28 -14.95 -3.16
C LEU A 142 -4.04 -15.82 -3.24
N ALA A 143 -3.93 -16.66 -4.28
CA ALA A 143 -2.78 -17.52 -4.51
C ALA A 143 -2.12 -17.16 -5.85
N PRO A 144 -0.85 -16.73 -5.87
CA PRO A 144 -0.12 -16.56 -7.10
C PRO A 144 0.18 -17.92 -7.73
N VAL A 145 -0.10 -18.00 -9.02
CA VAL A 145 0.13 -19.20 -9.84
C VAL A 145 0.98 -18.85 -11.06
N PRO A 146 1.92 -19.72 -11.47
CA PRO A 146 2.72 -19.48 -12.66
C PRO A 146 1.83 -19.57 -13.91
N GLY A 147 2.03 -18.65 -14.86
CA GLY A 147 1.49 -18.79 -16.21
C GLY A 147 2.29 -19.77 -17.05
N ALA A 148 1.68 -20.40 -18.02
CA ALA A 148 2.36 -21.30 -18.95
C ALA A 148 3.35 -20.52 -19.84
N GLY A 149 4.62 -20.46 -19.42
CA GLY A 149 5.68 -19.73 -20.14
C GLY A 149 5.52 -18.21 -20.12
N GLY A 150 4.74 -17.66 -19.18
CA GLY A 150 4.37 -16.24 -19.14
C GLY A 150 4.25 -15.67 -17.73
N PRO A 151 3.54 -14.55 -17.58
CA PRO A 151 3.42 -13.83 -16.33
C PRO A 151 2.71 -14.65 -15.25
N VAL A 152 3.00 -14.34 -14.00
CA VAL A 152 2.27 -14.86 -12.84
C VAL A 152 0.82 -14.34 -12.88
N PHE A 153 -0.12 -15.17 -12.47
CA PHE A 153 -1.52 -14.82 -12.27
C PHE A 153 -1.88 -14.94 -10.79
N ILE A 154 -2.95 -14.28 -10.40
CA ILE A 154 -3.53 -14.43 -9.06
C ILE A 154 -4.81 -15.25 -9.17
N ALA A 155 -4.82 -16.42 -8.53
CA ALA A 155 -6.01 -17.24 -8.40
C ALA A 155 -6.77 -16.91 -7.11
N HIS A 156 -8.10 -16.89 -7.17
CA HIS A 156 -8.94 -16.79 -5.98
C HIS A 156 -9.14 -18.18 -5.39
N VAL A 157 -8.84 -18.32 -4.12
CA VAL A 157 -9.15 -19.54 -3.36
C VAL A 157 -10.55 -19.37 -2.78
N GLY A 158 -11.52 -20.21 -3.21
CA GLY A 158 -12.88 -20.17 -2.68
C GLY A 158 -13.97 -19.63 -3.61
N GLY A 159 -13.68 -19.38 -4.90
CA GLY A 159 -14.71 -19.09 -5.93
C GLY A 159 -15.37 -17.72 -5.83
N GLY A 160 -14.75 -16.70 -6.38
CA GLY A 160 -15.29 -15.36 -6.56
C GLY A 160 -14.46 -14.59 -7.58
N GLN A 161 -15.08 -13.64 -8.29
CA GLN A 161 -14.46 -13.01 -9.45
C GLN A 161 -13.64 -11.75 -9.16
N ASP A 162 -13.80 -11.10 -8.00
CA ASP A 162 -13.10 -9.85 -7.71
C ASP A 162 -12.40 -9.85 -6.34
N PRO A 163 -11.16 -9.33 -6.24
CA PRO A 163 -10.51 -9.07 -4.98
C PRO A 163 -11.25 -7.93 -4.27
N THR A 164 -12.33 -8.29 -3.59
CA THR A 164 -13.10 -7.31 -2.84
C THR A 164 -12.35 -7.03 -1.55
N THR A 165 -12.00 -5.77 -1.34
CA THR A 165 -11.65 -5.31 0.01
C THR A 165 -12.83 -5.63 0.91
N GLY A 166 -12.69 -6.61 1.78
CA GLY A 166 -13.75 -7.03 2.68
C GLY A 166 -14.09 -5.92 3.67
N SER A 167 -15.24 -6.00 4.27
CA SER A 167 -15.57 -5.13 5.38
C SER A 167 -14.64 -5.43 6.56
N ARG A 168 -14.15 -4.38 7.23
CA ARG A 168 -13.37 -4.50 8.47
C ARG A 168 -14.23 -5.17 9.53
N SER A 169 -13.63 -6.03 10.34
CA SER A 169 -14.34 -6.57 11.51
C SER A 169 -14.74 -5.45 12.49
N PRO A 170 -15.84 -5.57 13.25
CA PRO A 170 -16.19 -4.57 14.26
C PRO A 170 -15.06 -4.33 15.29
N ALA A 171 -14.31 -5.38 15.63
CA ALA A 171 -13.13 -5.27 16.46
C ALA A 171 -12.04 -4.45 15.76
N GLY A 172 -11.82 -4.67 14.47
CA GLY A 172 -10.90 -3.92 13.65
C GLY A 172 -11.22 -2.43 13.61
N VAL A 173 -12.49 -2.07 13.37
CA VAL A 173 -12.93 -0.66 13.38
C VAL A 173 -12.61 0.00 14.72
N LYS A 174 -12.96 -0.65 15.83
CA LYS A 174 -12.71 -0.12 17.19
C LYS A 174 -11.22 0.03 17.47
N VAL A 175 -10.43 -0.97 17.14
CA VAL A 175 -8.99 -1.00 17.43
C VAL A 175 -8.22 -0.01 16.58
N LEU A 176 -8.57 0.10 15.30
CA LEU A 176 -7.91 1.00 14.36
C LEU A 176 -8.33 2.48 14.52
N SER A 177 -9.40 2.76 15.26
CA SER A 177 -9.79 4.14 15.62
C SER A 177 -8.97 4.74 16.77
N ARG A 178 -8.07 3.95 17.39
CA ARG A 178 -7.26 4.36 18.53
C ARG A 178 -5.77 4.31 18.19
N GLN A 179 -5.01 5.19 18.86
CA GLN A 179 -3.56 5.08 18.92
C GLN A 179 -3.18 4.15 20.06
N TRP A 180 -2.10 3.43 19.88
CA TRP A 180 -1.61 2.47 20.86
C TRP A 180 -0.19 2.79 21.28
N ARG A 181 0.14 2.52 22.55
CA ARG A 181 1.48 2.70 23.10
C ARG A 181 1.95 1.42 23.75
N CYS A 182 3.15 1.00 23.38
CA CYS A 182 3.81 -0.12 24.02
C CYS A 182 4.51 0.35 25.30
N PRO A 183 4.41 -0.38 26.41
CA PRO A 183 5.15 -0.05 27.63
C PRO A 183 6.66 -0.28 27.51
N GLU A 184 7.09 -1.08 26.54
CA GLU A 184 8.51 -1.38 26.30
C GLU A 184 9.23 -0.15 25.71
N PRO A 185 10.29 0.35 26.37
CA PRO A 185 11.06 1.48 25.88
C PRO A 185 11.67 1.21 24.51
N GLY A 186 11.58 2.18 23.60
CA GLY A 186 12.16 2.05 22.24
C GLY A 186 11.44 1.05 21.33
N CYS A 187 10.17 0.73 21.63
CA CYS A 187 9.37 -0.09 20.71
C CYS A 187 9.21 0.60 19.36
N ALA A 188 9.80 0.03 18.29
CA ALA A 188 9.73 0.59 16.94
C ALA A 188 8.31 0.58 16.33
N LEU A 189 7.38 -0.23 16.85
CA LEU A 189 6.02 -0.36 16.33
C LEU A 189 5.03 0.60 17.01
N PHE A 190 5.15 0.76 18.33
CA PHE A 190 4.23 1.51 19.18
C PHE A 190 4.97 2.39 20.21
N GLY A 191 6.21 2.78 19.91
CA GLY A 191 6.98 3.67 20.76
C GLY A 191 6.31 5.03 20.82
N GLY A 192 5.97 5.49 22.03
CA GLY A 192 5.60 6.86 22.25
C GLY A 192 6.86 7.70 22.37
N GLY A 193 7.04 8.69 21.53
CA GLY A 193 8.01 9.75 21.77
C GLY A 193 7.67 10.44 23.09
N GLY A 194 8.42 10.15 24.14
CA GLY A 194 8.17 10.75 25.46
C GLY A 194 8.92 10.07 26.59
N GLY A 195 10.23 10.09 26.54
CA GLY A 195 11.10 9.78 27.65
C GLY A 195 12.41 10.50 27.41
N GLY A 196 12.56 11.70 27.97
CA GLY A 196 13.80 12.46 27.93
C GLY A 196 14.95 11.73 28.60
N GLY A 197 15.57 10.83 27.87
CA GLY A 197 16.84 10.22 28.17
C GLY A 197 17.84 10.68 27.11
N ALA A 198 18.94 11.29 27.53
CA ALA A 198 19.97 11.89 26.70
C ALA A 198 20.72 10.94 25.74
N PHE A 199 20.21 9.71 25.57
CA PHE A 199 20.72 8.67 24.65
C PHE A 199 19.56 7.87 24.03
N ALA A 200 18.45 8.55 23.64
CA ALA A 200 17.45 7.93 22.77
C ALA A 200 18.14 7.64 21.44
N ASP A 201 18.27 6.36 21.13
CA ASP A 201 18.81 5.85 19.89
C ASP A 201 18.19 6.62 18.70
N LEU A 202 19.04 7.23 17.87
CA LEU A 202 18.65 7.98 16.66
C LEU A 202 17.90 7.11 15.62
N ALA A 203 17.66 5.85 15.94
CA ALA A 203 16.94 4.86 15.11
C ALA A 203 15.47 4.62 15.51
N ALA A 204 14.96 5.26 16.56
CA ALA A 204 13.51 5.27 16.80
C ALA A 204 12.89 6.27 15.81
N VAL A 205 12.60 5.80 14.60
CA VAL A 205 11.79 6.52 13.63
C VAL A 205 10.47 6.85 14.34
N ASP A 206 10.25 8.14 14.62
CA ASP A 206 8.98 8.65 15.13
C ASP A 206 7.93 8.42 14.03
N ARG A 207 7.35 7.20 14.02
CA ARG A 207 6.29 6.91 13.07
C ARG A 207 5.11 7.83 13.36
N ALA A 208 4.68 8.52 12.33
CA ALA A 208 3.45 9.28 12.43
C ALA A 208 2.33 8.36 12.96
N PRO A 209 1.45 8.84 13.86
CA PRO A 209 0.37 8.03 14.43
C PRO A 209 -0.50 7.30 13.38
N ALA A 210 -0.61 7.85 12.18
CA ALA A 210 -1.31 7.25 11.05
C ALA A 210 -0.61 5.99 10.51
N GLU A 211 0.70 5.83 10.74
CA GLU A 211 1.53 4.74 10.21
C GLU A 211 1.71 3.58 11.20
N GLN A 212 1.09 3.66 12.37
CA GLN A 212 1.19 2.57 13.34
C GLN A 212 0.57 1.28 12.77
N PRO A 213 1.27 0.13 12.87
CA PRO A 213 0.70 -1.14 12.46
C PRO A 213 -0.50 -1.50 13.34
N PRO A 214 -1.40 -2.38 12.86
CA PRO A 214 -2.46 -2.91 13.70
C PRO A 214 -1.88 -3.67 14.90
N PRO A 215 -2.44 -3.54 16.12
CA PRO A 215 -2.06 -4.40 17.24
C PRO A 215 -2.50 -5.85 17.00
N THR A 216 -1.91 -6.79 17.74
CA THR A 216 -2.44 -8.15 17.87
C THR A 216 -3.57 -8.15 18.90
N LEU A 217 -4.64 -8.90 18.67
CA LEU A 217 -5.71 -9.07 19.66
C LEU A 217 -5.55 -10.42 20.38
N ARG A 218 -5.04 -10.40 21.62
CA ARG A 218 -5.02 -11.58 22.49
C ARG A 218 -6.24 -11.53 23.41
N THR A 219 -7.16 -12.48 23.23
CA THR A 219 -8.46 -12.49 23.95
C THR A 219 -9.18 -11.14 23.94
N GLY A 220 -9.15 -10.44 22.79
CA GLY A 220 -9.76 -9.13 22.61
C GLY A 220 -8.96 -7.95 23.19
N VAL A 221 -7.79 -8.19 23.80
CA VAL A 221 -6.93 -7.15 24.37
C VAL A 221 -5.84 -6.76 23.36
N PRO A 222 -5.72 -5.47 23.00
CA PRO A 222 -4.66 -4.98 22.13
C PRO A 222 -3.28 -5.23 22.75
N THR A 223 -2.43 -5.91 21.99
CA THR A 223 -1.13 -6.43 22.44
C THR A 223 -0.07 -6.09 21.39
N CYS A 224 1.12 -5.73 21.80
CA CYS A 224 2.24 -5.48 20.89
C CYS A 224 2.66 -6.79 20.20
N PRO A 225 2.64 -6.88 18.88
CA PRO A 225 3.03 -8.09 18.17
C PRO A 225 4.51 -8.44 18.38
N ARG A 226 5.36 -7.44 18.63
CA ARG A 226 6.81 -7.64 18.87
C ARG A 226 7.13 -8.08 20.29
N HIS A 227 6.52 -7.46 21.30
CA HIS A 227 6.90 -7.69 22.70
C HIS A 227 5.88 -8.54 23.46
N GLY A 228 4.70 -8.81 22.90
CA GLY A 228 3.62 -9.51 23.59
C GLY A 228 3.01 -8.71 24.77
N ALA A 229 3.47 -7.49 24.99
CA ALA A 229 2.99 -6.63 26.07
C ALA A 229 1.63 -6.04 25.74
N ARG A 230 0.77 -5.88 26.75
CA ARG A 230 -0.50 -5.17 26.61
C ARG A 230 -0.25 -3.72 26.26
N LEU A 231 -0.91 -3.24 25.21
CA LEU A 231 -0.84 -1.84 24.79
C LEU A 231 -1.75 -0.97 25.64
N SER A 232 -1.29 0.25 25.91
CA SER A 232 -2.12 1.29 26.50
C SER A 232 -2.76 2.14 25.40
N ASP A 233 -3.96 2.66 25.68
CA ASP A 233 -4.67 3.55 24.79
C ASP A 233 -4.01 4.93 24.82
N GLY A 234 -3.53 5.39 23.68
CA GLY A 234 -2.89 6.68 23.47
C GLY A 234 -3.84 7.79 23.03
N GLY A 235 -5.13 7.50 22.94
CA GLY A 235 -6.15 8.44 22.46
C GLY A 235 -6.73 8.08 21.11
N PRO A 236 -7.60 8.93 20.55
CA PRO A 236 -8.14 8.72 19.22
C PRO A 236 -7.03 8.77 18.16
N ARG A 237 -7.11 7.88 17.18
CA ARG A 237 -6.23 7.94 16.01
C ARG A 237 -6.62 9.15 15.16
N PRO A 238 -5.65 9.94 14.67
CA PRO A 238 -5.95 10.99 13.70
C PRO A 238 -6.70 10.39 12.50
N ARG A 239 -7.67 11.12 12.02
CA ARG A 239 -8.39 10.71 10.81
C ARG A 239 -7.44 10.74 9.63
N SER A 240 -7.60 9.79 8.75
CA SER A 240 -6.93 9.75 7.46
C SER A 240 -7.93 9.38 6.38
N GLU A 241 -7.77 9.97 5.20
CA GLU A 241 -8.55 9.65 4.01
C GLU A 241 -7.59 9.27 2.89
N VAL A 242 -7.92 8.21 2.15
CA VAL A 242 -7.08 7.76 1.03
C VAL A 242 -7.63 8.31 -0.27
N LEU A 243 -6.81 9.09 -0.96
CA LEU A 243 -7.09 9.56 -2.31
C LEU A 243 -6.31 8.74 -3.34
N ALA A 244 -6.80 8.75 -4.57
CA ALA A 244 -6.14 8.13 -5.71
C ALA A 244 -6.05 9.09 -6.89
N VAL A 245 -4.98 8.93 -7.67
CA VAL A 245 -4.76 9.63 -8.94
C VAL A 245 -5.01 8.64 -10.07
N ARG A 246 -5.89 8.99 -11.00
CA ARG A 246 -6.14 8.24 -12.23
C ARG A 246 -5.64 9.05 -13.44
N ILE A 247 -4.82 8.42 -14.27
CA ILE A 247 -4.27 9.01 -15.49
C ILE A 247 -4.38 8.01 -16.63
N GLY A 248 -5.02 8.41 -17.71
CA GLY A 248 -5.21 7.56 -18.89
C GLY A 248 -6.00 6.28 -18.57
N GLY A 249 -7.02 6.35 -17.72
CA GLY A 249 -7.86 5.23 -17.35
C GLY A 249 -7.31 4.35 -16.21
N LEU A 250 -6.04 4.49 -15.80
CA LEU A 250 -5.44 3.69 -14.74
C LEU A 250 -5.25 4.49 -13.44
N VAL A 251 -5.52 3.85 -12.30
CA VAL A 251 -5.09 4.36 -11.00
C VAL A 251 -3.57 4.22 -10.91
N ARG A 252 -2.86 5.37 -10.92
CA ARG A 252 -1.40 5.44 -10.93
C ARG A 252 -0.79 5.52 -9.55
N ARG A 253 -1.46 6.19 -8.63
CA ARG A 253 -0.95 6.44 -7.27
C ARG A 253 -2.10 6.55 -6.28
N ARG A 254 -1.88 6.01 -5.07
CA ARG A 254 -2.69 6.26 -3.88
C ARG A 254 -1.86 7.04 -2.86
N PHE A 255 -2.49 7.91 -2.10
CA PHE A 255 -1.85 8.66 -1.03
C PHE A 255 -2.84 8.94 0.11
N ALA A 256 -2.32 9.00 1.32
CA ALA A 256 -3.12 9.31 2.50
C ALA A 256 -3.11 10.81 2.77
N LEU A 257 -4.26 11.36 3.12
CA LEU A 257 -4.42 12.66 3.74
C LEU A 257 -4.55 12.47 5.25
N THR A 258 -3.90 13.33 6.02
CA THR A 258 -4.07 13.42 7.47
C THR A 258 -4.53 14.82 7.85
N GLU A 259 -5.06 14.97 9.08
CA GLU A 259 -5.47 16.29 9.58
C GLU A 259 -4.28 17.24 9.83
N THR A 260 -3.05 16.71 9.83
CA THR A 260 -1.84 17.47 10.21
C THR A 260 -1.16 18.14 9.02
N GLU A 261 -1.18 17.52 7.85
CA GLU A 261 -0.41 18.00 6.71
C GLU A 261 -1.22 17.94 5.41
N PRO A 262 -1.33 19.08 4.71
CA PRO A 262 -1.91 19.09 3.38
C PRO A 262 -0.95 18.46 2.35
N VAL A 263 -1.51 17.80 1.33
CA VAL A 263 -0.75 17.14 0.27
C VAL A 263 -0.89 17.89 -1.04
N ALA A 264 0.22 18.34 -1.59
CA ALA A 264 0.26 18.96 -2.92
C ALA A 264 0.35 17.87 -4.01
N VAL A 265 -0.45 18.02 -5.07
CA VAL A 265 -0.45 17.14 -6.25
C VAL A 265 -0.14 17.97 -7.48
N GLY A 266 0.78 17.50 -8.31
CA GLY A 266 1.16 18.21 -9.53
C GLY A 266 2.26 17.48 -10.31
N ARG A 267 2.79 18.11 -11.36
CA ARG A 267 3.83 17.47 -12.20
C ARG A 267 5.14 17.21 -11.45
N ALA A 268 5.49 18.05 -10.46
CA ALA A 268 6.69 17.95 -9.62
C ALA A 268 6.53 18.87 -8.39
N PRO A 269 5.68 18.52 -7.41
CA PRO A 269 5.44 19.37 -6.24
C PRO A 269 6.73 19.60 -5.45
N ASP A 270 6.84 20.79 -4.89
CA ASP A 270 7.92 21.17 -3.98
C ASP A 270 7.59 20.66 -2.55
N GLY A 271 8.59 20.15 -1.85
CA GLY A 271 8.47 19.70 -0.47
C GLY A 271 8.20 18.19 -0.29
N PRO A 272 8.40 17.69 0.94
CA PRO A 272 8.16 16.29 1.27
C PRO A 272 6.66 15.96 1.21
N GLY A 273 6.35 14.71 0.86
CA GLY A 273 4.95 14.23 0.81
C GLY A 273 4.13 14.64 -0.41
N GLY A 274 4.67 15.45 -1.32
CA GLY A 274 3.98 15.83 -2.56
C GLY A 274 3.82 14.65 -3.54
N VAL A 275 2.68 14.60 -4.23
CA VAL A 275 2.38 13.57 -5.22
C VAL A 275 2.80 14.01 -6.60
N THR A 276 3.90 13.45 -7.09
CA THR A 276 4.47 13.76 -8.40
C THR A 276 3.80 12.95 -9.50
N LEU A 277 3.27 13.64 -10.52
CA LEU A 277 2.59 13.05 -11.66
C LEU A 277 3.45 13.02 -12.93
N GLY A 278 4.54 13.78 -12.98
CA GLY A 278 5.31 14.07 -14.19
C GLY A 278 5.71 12.85 -15.04
N GLN A 279 5.96 11.71 -14.42
CA GLN A 279 6.36 10.47 -15.11
C GLN A 279 5.24 9.85 -15.96
N TRP A 280 3.97 10.16 -15.67
CA TRP A 280 2.80 9.60 -16.37
C TRP A 280 2.13 10.59 -17.32
N LEU A 281 2.54 11.86 -17.30
CA LEU A 281 1.95 12.91 -18.13
C LEU A 281 2.55 12.91 -19.54
N ASN A 282 1.69 13.05 -20.56
CA ASN A 282 2.14 13.39 -21.89
C ASN A 282 2.64 14.86 -21.95
N ASP A 283 3.25 15.28 -23.04
CA ASP A 283 3.88 16.60 -23.17
C ASP A 283 2.88 17.75 -23.01
N GLU A 284 1.64 17.59 -23.48
CA GLU A 284 0.61 18.60 -23.39
C GLU A 284 0.12 18.79 -21.94
N ALA A 285 -0.25 17.69 -21.27
CA ALA A 285 -0.63 17.70 -19.87
C ALA A 285 0.50 18.22 -18.97
N ARG A 286 1.76 17.89 -19.31
CA ARG A 286 2.94 18.36 -18.57
C ARG A 286 3.14 19.88 -18.66
N ARG A 287 2.78 20.50 -19.79
CA ARG A 287 2.80 21.97 -19.95
C ARG A 287 1.66 22.64 -19.22
N TRP A 288 0.50 21.99 -19.17
CA TRP A 288 -0.70 22.53 -18.54
C TRP A 288 -0.66 22.41 -17.01
N ILE A 289 -0.27 21.24 -16.50
CA ILE A 289 -0.26 20.95 -15.04
C ILE A 289 0.95 21.65 -14.41
N SER A 290 0.69 22.49 -13.41
CA SER A 290 1.71 23.20 -12.62
C SER A 290 2.58 22.23 -11.82
N ARG A 291 3.75 22.66 -11.33
CA ARG A 291 4.59 21.88 -10.44
C ARG A 291 3.80 21.41 -9.23
N SER A 292 3.21 22.33 -8.49
CA SER A 292 2.13 22.08 -7.52
C SER A 292 0.85 22.64 -8.13
N HIS A 293 -0.14 21.79 -8.40
CA HIS A 293 -1.34 22.18 -9.15
C HIS A 293 -2.55 22.31 -8.25
N VAL A 294 -2.79 21.33 -7.41
CA VAL A 294 -3.82 21.37 -6.36
C VAL A 294 -3.23 20.94 -5.02
N GLN A 295 -3.85 21.41 -3.96
CA GLN A 295 -3.52 21.01 -2.59
C GLN A 295 -4.75 20.40 -1.95
N PHE A 296 -4.60 19.22 -1.34
CA PHE A 296 -5.65 18.56 -0.58
C PHE A 296 -5.35 18.69 0.91
N ALA A 297 -6.39 18.96 1.70
CA ALA A 297 -6.33 18.98 3.14
C ALA A 297 -7.51 18.18 3.71
N LEU A 298 -7.29 17.55 4.86
CA LEU A 298 -8.35 16.89 5.61
C LEU A 298 -8.76 17.80 6.77
N GLY A 299 -10.03 18.22 6.76
CA GLY A 299 -10.59 19.02 7.82
C GLY A 299 -10.90 18.19 9.07
N ARG A 300 -11.09 18.87 10.22
CA ARG A 300 -11.39 18.24 11.51
C ARG A 300 -12.68 17.42 11.53
N GLY A 301 -13.60 17.74 10.63
CA GLY A 301 -14.86 16.99 10.43
C GLY A 301 -14.69 15.74 9.57
N GLY A 302 -13.51 15.54 8.93
CA GLY A 302 -13.24 14.49 7.96
C GLY A 302 -13.60 14.89 6.53
N GLU A 303 -13.94 16.16 6.30
CA GLU A 303 -14.15 16.71 4.97
C GLU A 303 -12.81 16.83 4.22
N VAL A 304 -12.78 16.40 2.97
CA VAL A 304 -11.66 16.62 2.08
C VAL A 304 -11.86 17.97 1.39
N VAL A 305 -10.92 18.87 1.60
CA VAL A 305 -10.89 20.19 0.97
C VAL A 305 -9.81 20.19 -0.11
N VAL A 306 -10.16 20.58 -1.33
CA VAL A 306 -9.21 20.84 -2.40
C VAL A 306 -9.08 22.33 -2.63
N THR A 307 -7.84 22.80 -2.78
CA THR A 307 -7.51 24.19 -3.19
C THR A 307 -6.74 24.14 -4.50
N ASP A 308 -7.21 24.86 -5.50
CA ASP A 308 -6.43 25.05 -6.71
C ASP A 308 -5.31 26.05 -6.45
N ILE A 309 -4.06 25.64 -6.66
CA ILE A 309 -2.86 26.46 -6.50
C ILE A 309 -2.11 26.60 -7.84
N SER A 310 -2.78 26.26 -8.93
CA SER A 310 -2.22 26.25 -10.28
C SER A 310 -2.28 27.63 -10.96
N THR A 311 -1.67 27.69 -12.13
CA THR A 311 -1.79 28.84 -13.04
C THR A 311 -3.01 28.75 -13.95
N ASN A 312 -3.40 27.50 -14.32
CA ASN A 312 -4.38 27.27 -15.39
C ASN A 312 -5.77 26.87 -14.87
N GLY A 313 -5.91 26.63 -13.55
CA GLY A 313 -7.16 26.18 -12.95
C GLY A 313 -7.42 24.68 -13.16
N SER A 314 -8.30 24.15 -12.31
CA SER A 314 -8.78 22.77 -12.34
C SER A 314 -10.28 22.72 -12.65
N GLY A 315 -10.85 21.53 -12.68
CA GLY A 315 -12.29 21.34 -12.74
C GLY A 315 -12.75 20.28 -11.74
N VAL A 316 -13.99 20.40 -11.29
CA VAL A 316 -14.64 19.40 -10.47
C VAL A 316 -15.67 18.68 -11.32
N ARG A 317 -15.62 17.37 -11.33
CA ARG A 317 -16.67 16.49 -11.86
C ARG A 317 -17.49 15.99 -10.70
N PRO A 318 -18.76 16.41 -10.55
CA PRO A 318 -19.61 15.96 -9.44
C PRO A 318 -19.85 14.44 -9.49
N GLY A 319 -19.87 13.82 -8.33
CA GLY A 319 -20.26 12.43 -8.18
C GLY A 319 -21.72 12.22 -8.59
N GLY A 320 -21.99 11.08 -9.24
CA GLY A 320 -23.37 10.74 -9.67
C GLY A 320 -23.88 11.47 -10.91
N SER A 321 -23.10 12.36 -11.52
CA SER A 321 -23.46 12.96 -12.81
C SER A 321 -23.41 11.91 -13.92
N MET A 322 -24.58 11.59 -14.49
CA MET A 322 -24.71 10.70 -15.68
C MET A 322 -24.22 11.40 -16.97
N VAL A 323 -23.89 12.69 -16.92
CA VAL A 323 -23.44 13.48 -18.06
C VAL A 323 -21.94 13.68 -17.97
N GLU A 324 -21.22 13.02 -18.83
CA GLU A 324 -19.74 13.04 -18.92
C GLU A 324 -19.14 14.46 -19.15
N THR A 325 -19.99 15.44 -19.44
CA THR A 325 -19.63 16.82 -19.83
C THR A 325 -19.70 17.85 -18.72
N GLU A 326 -20.29 17.54 -17.56
CA GLU A 326 -20.45 18.54 -16.51
C GLU A 326 -19.16 18.69 -15.70
N ARG A 327 -18.32 19.61 -16.12
CA ARG A 327 -17.12 20.04 -15.42
C ARG A 327 -17.34 21.44 -14.84
N ILE A 328 -17.38 21.52 -13.51
CA ILE A 328 -17.49 22.81 -12.81
C ILE A 328 -16.08 23.38 -12.66
N PRO A 329 -15.79 24.59 -13.18
CA PRO A 329 -14.48 25.18 -13.00
C PRO A 329 -14.14 25.41 -11.51
N LEU A 330 -12.91 25.10 -11.13
CA LEU A 330 -12.30 25.51 -9.88
C LEU A 330 -11.16 26.48 -10.22
N PRO A 331 -11.41 27.79 -10.13
CA PRO A 331 -10.41 28.80 -10.48
C PRO A 331 -9.20 28.76 -9.51
N PRO A 332 -8.04 29.29 -9.97
CA PRO A 332 -6.87 29.42 -9.11
C PRO A 332 -7.17 30.15 -7.80
N GLN A 333 -6.55 29.68 -6.71
CA GLN A 333 -6.69 30.19 -5.34
C GLN A 333 -8.09 29.99 -4.70
N GLN A 334 -8.96 29.21 -5.33
CA GLN A 334 -10.24 28.83 -4.73
C GLN A 334 -10.17 27.45 -4.11
N SER A 335 -10.93 27.28 -3.03
CA SER A 335 -11.08 26.02 -2.31
C SER A 335 -12.50 25.49 -2.42
N ARG A 336 -12.63 24.15 -2.43
CA ARG A 336 -13.92 23.47 -2.43
C ARG A 336 -13.85 22.21 -1.57
N VAL A 337 -14.93 21.93 -0.87
CA VAL A 337 -15.14 20.63 -0.21
C VAL A 337 -15.53 19.60 -1.27
N LEU A 338 -14.85 18.45 -1.29
CA LEU A 338 -15.17 17.32 -2.14
C LEU A 338 -16.34 16.52 -1.56
N GLY A 339 -17.42 16.43 -2.32
CA GLY A 339 -18.51 15.52 -2.06
C GLY A 339 -18.14 14.06 -2.29
N GLU A 340 -19.08 13.17 -1.99
CA GLU A 340 -18.98 11.74 -2.33
C GLU A 340 -19.03 11.58 -3.86
N GLY A 341 -18.11 10.80 -4.42
CA GLY A 341 -17.98 10.60 -5.87
C GLY A 341 -17.37 11.74 -6.65
N ASP A 342 -17.11 12.91 -6.03
CA ASP A 342 -16.49 14.04 -6.74
C ASP A 342 -15.06 13.71 -7.19
N LEU A 343 -14.73 14.10 -8.43
CA LEU A 343 -13.38 14.00 -8.99
C LEU A 343 -12.84 15.37 -9.32
N ILE A 344 -11.59 15.64 -8.97
CA ILE A 344 -10.85 16.82 -9.41
C ILE A 344 -10.12 16.48 -10.70
N GLU A 345 -10.40 17.19 -11.76
CA GLU A 345 -9.73 17.08 -13.05
C GLU A 345 -8.72 18.22 -13.23
N LEU A 346 -7.44 17.84 -13.24
CA LEU A 346 -6.33 18.78 -13.43
C LEU A 346 -6.13 19.09 -14.93
N TYR A 347 -6.37 18.07 -15.75
CA TYR A 347 -6.30 18.08 -17.21
C TYR A 347 -7.17 16.93 -17.72
N PRO A 348 -7.72 16.98 -18.96
CA PRO A 348 -8.49 15.87 -19.49
C PRO A 348 -7.82 14.51 -19.31
N GLY A 349 -8.48 13.60 -18.61
CA GLY A 349 -7.94 12.27 -18.29
C GLY A 349 -6.93 12.22 -17.14
N VAL A 350 -6.69 13.32 -16.40
CA VAL A 350 -5.88 13.37 -15.17
C VAL A 350 -6.78 13.76 -14.01
N GLN A 351 -7.13 12.82 -13.18
CA GLN A 351 -8.17 12.97 -12.16
C GLN A 351 -7.67 12.53 -10.79
N VAL A 352 -8.19 13.18 -9.75
CA VAL A 352 -7.92 12.83 -8.34
C VAL A 352 -9.26 12.77 -7.60
N GLY A 353 -9.46 11.72 -6.81
CA GLY A 353 -10.67 11.52 -6.00
C GLY A 353 -10.44 10.54 -4.86
N ARG A 354 -11.51 10.22 -4.11
CA ARG A 354 -11.44 9.21 -3.04
C ARG A 354 -11.11 7.84 -3.61
N ALA A 355 -10.17 7.14 -3.00
CA ALA A 355 -9.65 5.89 -3.55
C ALA A 355 -10.71 4.77 -3.64
N GLY A 356 -11.69 4.77 -2.74
CA GLY A 356 -12.80 3.80 -2.76
C GLY A 356 -13.78 3.99 -3.91
N GLU A 357 -13.79 5.19 -4.50
CA GLU A 357 -14.71 5.59 -5.58
C GLU A 357 -14.05 5.57 -6.96
N MET A 358 -12.72 5.37 -7.00
CA MET A 358 -11.96 5.36 -8.24
C MET A 358 -11.65 3.93 -8.69
N ALA A 359 -12.19 3.54 -9.82
CA ALA A 359 -11.83 2.32 -10.53
C ALA A 359 -10.98 2.63 -11.76
N SER A 360 -10.12 1.69 -12.13
CA SER A 360 -9.40 1.73 -13.41
C SER A 360 -10.30 1.22 -14.53
N ASP A 361 -10.06 1.71 -15.74
CA ASP A 361 -10.66 1.15 -16.94
C ASP A 361 -9.96 -0.19 -17.26
N ALA A 362 -10.73 -1.27 -17.34
CA ALA A 362 -10.24 -2.62 -17.57
C ALA A 362 -9.50 -2.81 -18.92
N THR A 363 -9.61 -1.84 -19.83
CA THR A 363 -8.91 -1.88 -21.13
C THR A 363 -7.41 -1.56 -21.03
N TYR A 364 -6.96 -1.00 -19.91
CA TYR A 364 -5.56 -0.60 -19.73
C TYR A 364 -4.76 -1.62 -18.93
N THR A 365 -3.52 -1.84 -19.35
CA THR A 365 -2.57 -2.71 -18.65
C THR A 365 -1.65 -1.86 -17.77
N PRO A 366 -1.57 -2.17 -16.45
CA PRO A 366 -0.63 -1.49 -15.54
C PRO A 366 0.84 -1.68 -15.94
N ASN A 367 1.69 -0.73 -15.58
CA ASN A 367 3.12 -0.85 -15.74
C ASN A 367 3.66 -1.98 -14.84
N SER A 368 4.60 -2.75 -15.37
CA SER A 368 5.23 -3.84 -14.62
C SER A 368 6.40 -3.32 -13.80
N VAL A 369 6.44 -3.66 -12.52
CA VAL A 369 7.61 -3.47 -11.64
C VAL A 369 8.81 -4.27 -12.19
N MET A 370 8.53 -5.42 -12.82
CA MET A 370 9.53 -6.29 -13.40
C MET A 370 9.96 -5.89 -14.82
N ALA A 371 9.38 -4.85 -15.42
CA ALA A 371 9.73 -4.42 -16.79
C ALA A 371 11.20 -4.01 -16.93
N GLU A 372 11.82 -3.53 -15.86
CA GLU A 372 13.23 -3.18 -15.82
C GLU A 372 14.13 -4.35 -15.39
N ALA A 373 13.56 -5.54 -15.13
CA ALA A 373 14.36 -6.71 -14.81
C ALA A 373 15.16 -7.16 -16.05
N PRO A 374 16.45 -7.50 -15.88
CA PRO A 374 17.20 -8.09 -16.97
C PRO A 374 16.46 -9.34 -17.45
N THR A 375 16.40 -9.54 -18.75
CA THR A 375 15.80 -10.73 -19.37
C THR A 375 16.54 -11.94 -18.83
N MET A 376 16.06 -12.51 -17.75
CA MET A 376 16.52 -13.80 -17.27
C MET A 376 15.91 -14.84 -18.17
N ALA A 377 16.74 -15.58 -18.92
CA ALA A 377 16.29 -16.75 -19.65
C ALA A 377 15.64 -17.70 -18.63
N MET A 378 14.32 -17.72 -18.57
CA MET A 378 13.59 -18.69 -17.77
C MET A 378 13.89 -20.07 -18.35
N ARG A 379 14.65 -20.86 -17.60
CA ARG A 379 14.76 -22.29 -17.90
C ARG A 379 13.42 -22.91 -17.57
N LEU A 380 12.60 -23.10 -18.59
CA LEU A 380 11.41 -23.94 -18.45
C LEU A 380 11.83 -25.31 -17.92
N PRO A 381 11.18 -25.85 -16.89
CA PRO A 381 11.37 -27.24 -16.52
C PRO A 381 11.09 -28.07 -17.78
N ARG A 382 12.04 -28.91 -18.16
CA ARG A 382 11.80 -29.90 -19.23
C ARG A 382 10.70 -30.85 -18.78
N PRO A 383 9.77 -31.22 -19.68
CA PRO A 383 8.70 -32.16 -19.38
C PRO A 383 9.20 -33.51 -18.90
#